data_6389352ad9ff695f03f0025ef754e8f0
#
_entry.id   6389352ad9ff695f03f0025ef754e8f0
#
_cell.length_a   1.000
_cell.length_b   1.000
_cell.length_c   1.000
_cell.angle_alpha   90.00
_cell.angle_beta   90.00
_cell.angle_gamma   90.00
#
_symmetry.space_group_name_H-M   'P 1'
#
loop_
_entity.id
_entity.type
_entity.pdbx_description
1 polymer ?
#
loop_
_entity_poly.entity_id
_entity_poly.type
_entity_poly.pdbx_seq_one_letter_code
_entity_poly.pdbx_strand_id
1 'polypeptide(L)'
;KYDYNAMVSAGIKNDALSSVKVPDGYRVTLYNDAGFQGGAKVLLQDTSNLGGFNDKTSSIIIEKVERPNFNNTDTYITSIANNKVVCAENGGNDTIVANRGSCGGAWETIQIVNNNDGTVSLRSAANGKYVCAIVDEHNQLVPRSGSIGTWEKFIIEKIADNEYAIYSLANGKYVQANMNDGGKLYAGSDTVAGSWEAFRITKI
;
A
#
# COMPACT_ATOMS: atom_id res chain seq x y z
N LYS A 1 8.83 20.27 -1.41
CA LYS A 1 8.40 20.17 -2.82
C LYS A 1 9.50 20.73 -3.70
N TYR A 2 9.85 20.01 -4.73
CA TYR A 2 10.88 20.38 -5.71
C TYR A 2 10.23 20.38 -7.10
N ASP A 3 9.84 21.54 -7.61
CA ASP A 3 9.49 21.73 -9.01
C ASP A 3 10.74 21.68 -9.89
N TYR A 4 10.60 21.83 -11.20
CA TYR A 4 11.71 21.79 -12.14
C TYR A 4 12.90 22.70 -11.72
N ASN A 5 12.62 23.95 -11.38
CA ASN A 5 13.67 24.90 -11.03
C ASN A 5 14.34 24.53 -9.68
N ALA A 6 13.57 24.11 -8.69
CA ALA A 6 14.09 23.67 -7.41
C ALA A 6 14.91 22.38 -7.52
N MET A 7 14.54 21.45 -8.38
CA MET A 7 15.33 20.25 -8.67
C MET A 7 16.68 20.61 -9.28
N VAL A 8 16.69 21.46 -10.32
CA VAL A 8 17.92 21.92 -10.97
C VAL A 8 18.83 22.66 -9.98
N SER A 9 18.25 23.53 -9.15
CA SER A 9 19.01 24.25 -8.11
C SER A 9 19.58 23.34 -7.02
N ALA A 10 18.92 22.20 -6.76
CA ALA A 10 19.41 21.17 -5.85
C ALA A 10 20.41 20.19 -6.52
N GLY A 11 20.80 20.44 -7.77
CA GLY A 11 21.72 19.60 -8.53
C GLY A 11 21.10 18.33 -9.11
N ILE A 12 19.77 18.21 -9.07
CA ILE A 12 19.04 17.08 -9.66
C ILE A 12 18.72 17.47 -11.12
N LYS A 13 19.32 16.76 -12.07
CA LYS A 13 19.03 16.99 -13.48
C LYS A 13 17.64 16.52 -13.84
N ASN A 14 16.94 17.29 -14.67
CA ASN A 14 15.67 16.86 -15.24
C ASN A 14 15.84 15.55 -16.03
N ASP A 15 14.88 14.66 -15.93
CA ASP A 15 14.84 13.38 -16.66
C ASP A 15 16.14 12.56 -16.51
N ALA A 16 16.70 12.51 -15.31
CA ALA A 16 17.94 11.79 -15.04
C ALA A 16 17.89 10.90 -13.77
N LEU A 17 16.72 10.76 -13.13
CA LEU A 17 16.58 9.91 -11.97
C LEU A 17 16.36 8.45 -12.38
N SER A 18 17.23 7.57 -11.90
CA SER A 18 17.14 6.11 -12.14
C SER A 18 16.83 5.34 -10.86
N SER A 19 17.14 5.92 -9.70
CA SER A 19 16.93 5.33 -8.38
C SER A 19 16.66 6.40 -7.33
N VAL A 20 16.01 6.02 -6.24
CA VAL A 20 15.72 6.91 -5.11
C VAL A 20 15.94 6.14 -3.80
N LYS A 21 16.62 6.77 -2.85
CA LYS A 21 16.64 6.34 -1.45
C LYS A 21 15.58 7.09 -0.68
N VAL A 22 14.72 6.37 0.03
CA VAL A 22 13.61 6.91 0.82
C VAL A 22 13.85 6.60 2.29
N PRO A 23 14.22 7.59 3.12
CA PRO A 23 14.37 7.37 4.54
C PRO A 23 13.07 6.87 5.18
N ASP A 24 13.20 6.09 6.25
CA ASP A 24 12.02 5.61 6.98
C ASP A 24 11.14 6.76 7.48
N GLY A 25 9.83 6.58 7.41
CA GLY A 25 8.85 7.63 7.74
C GLY A 25 8.69 8.73 6.69
N TYR A 26 9.24 8.54 5.48
CA TYR A 26 9.02 9.47 4.37
C TYR A 26 8.32 8.79 3.18
N ARG A 27 7.64 9.62 2.39
CA ARG A 27 7.09 9.32 1.09
C ARG A 27 7.71 10.25 0.06
N VAL A 28 8.13 9.70 -1.07
CA VAL A 28 8.58 10.47 -2.23
C VAL A 28 7.60 10.22 -3.36
N THR A 29 7.04 11.28 -3.91
CA THR A 29 6.21 11.23 -5.11
C THR A 29 6.95 11.88 -6.26
N LEU A 30 7.20 11.11 -7.30
CA LEU A 30 7.82 11.56 -8.56
C LEU A 30 6.71 11.89 -9.56
N TYR A 31 6.89 12.96 -10.33
CA TYR A 31 5.97 13.36 -11.41
C TYR A 31 6.72 13.51 -12.72
N ASN A 32 6.09 13.07 -13.82
CA ASN A 32 6.67 13.19 -15.16
C ASN A 32 6.78 14.63 -15.62
N ASP A 33 5.84 15.49 -15.21
CA ASP A 33 5.77 16.88 -15.66
C ASP A 33 6.18 17.85 -14.55
N ALA A 34 6.59 19.04 -14.95
CA ALA A 34 6.83 20.14 -14.03
C ALA A 34 5.52 20.57 -13.33
N GLY A 35 5.63 21.21 -12.16
CA GLY A 35 4.47 21.69 -11.41
C GLY A 35 3.63 20.57 -10.78
N PHE A 36 4.20 19.38 -10.57
CA PHE A 36 3.55 18.24 -9.92
C PHE A 36 2.36 17.71 -10.73
N GLN A 37 2.54 17.62 -12.04
CA GLN A 37 1.52 17.18 -13.00
C GLN A 37 1.94 15.90 -13.74
N GLY A 38 1.04 15.37 -14.56
CA GLY A 38 1.27 14.15 -15.34
C GLY A 38 1.17 12.87 -14.53
N GLY A 39 1.83 11.82 -15.01
CA GLY A 39 1.89 10.56 -14.30
C GLY A 39 2.68 10.68 -13.00
N ALA A 40 2.21 10.01 -11.94
CA ALA A 40 2.86 10.01 -10.64
C ALA A 40 3.32 8.61 -10.24
N LYS A 41 4.47 8.52 -9.55
CA LYS A 41 4.97 7.31 -8.89
C LYS A 41 5.26 7.60 -7.44
N VAL A 42 4.61 6.86 -6.56
CA VAL A 42 4.86 6.95 -5.11
C VAL A 42 5.90 5.93 -4.70
N LEU A 43 6.83 6.35 -3.84
CA LEU A 43 7.86 5.52 -3.25
C LEU A 43 7.83 5.68 -1.73
N LEU A 44 7.70 4.57 -1.01
CA LEU A 44 7.73 4.51 0.46
C LEU A 44 8.95 3.74 0.99
N GLN A 45 9.82 3.28 0.09
CA GLN A 45 11.06 2.57 0.38
C GLN A 45 12.12 2.86 -0.68
N ASP A 46 13.36 2.45 -0.42
CA ASP A 46 14.45 2.52 -1.39
C ASP A 46 14.08 1.79 -2.67
N THR A 47 14.30 2.44 -3.79
CA THR A 47 13.99 1.91 -5.12
C THR A 47 15.19 2.07 -6.03
N SER A 48 15.80 0.95 -6.40
CA SER A 48 17.01 0.91 -7.24
C SER A 48 16.71 1.05 -8.74
N ASN A 49 15.46 0.84 -9.15
CA ASN A 49 15.02 0.97 -10.54
C ASN A 49 13.63 1.58 -10.60
N LEU A 50 13.50 2.74 -11.20
CA LEU A 50 12.23 3.45 -11.29
C LEU A 50 11.29 2.92 -12.38
N GLY A 51 11.74 1.94 -13.18
CA GLY A 51 10.95 1.33 -14.24
C GLY A 51 10.50 2.37 -15.28
N GLY A 52 9.20 2.46 -15.53
CA GLY A 52 8.63 3.42 -16.48
C GLY A 52 8.85 4.90 -16.14
N PHE A 53 9.33 5.22 -14.92
CA PHE A 53 9.72 6.57 -14.48
C PHE A 53 11.22 6.84 -14.59
N ASN A 54 12.01 5.87 -15.05
CA ASN A 54 13.43 6.09 -15.30
C ASN A 54 13.60 7.22 -16.30
N ASP A 55 14.45 8.19 -15.94
CA ASP A 55 14.77 9.35 -16.78
C ASP A 55 13.53 10.15 -17.28
N LYS A 56 12.49 10.28 -16.42
CA LYS A 56 11.25 11.01 -16.75
C LYS A 56 10.74 11.93 -15.63
N THR A 57 11.52 12.11 -14.58
CA THR A 57 11.06 12.89 -13.43
C THR A 57 11.37 14.37 -13.60
N SER A 58 10.33 15.22 -13.61
CA SER A 58 10.42 16.67 -13.73
C SER A 58 10.02 17.43 -12.47
N SER A 59 9.35 16.78 -11.52
CA SER A 59 9.09 17.37 -10.21
C SER A 59 8.92 16.30 -9.12
N ILE A 60 9.22 16.65 -7.86
CA ILE A 60 9.26 15.73 -6.72
C ILE A 60 8.58 16.36 -5.51
N ILE A 61 7.74 15.58 -4.84
CA ILE A 61 7.22 15.89 -3.51
C ILE A 61 7.82 14.92 -2.52
N ILE A 62 8.38 15.44 -1.42
CA ILE A 62 8.86 14.65 -0.28
C ILE A 62 8.03 15.06 0.93
N GLU A 63 7.42 14.08 1.59
CA GLU A 63 6.54 14.29 2.73
C GLU A 63 6.89 13.32 3.85
N LYS A 64 6.79 13.77 5.09
CA LYS A 64 6.84 12.89 6.25
C LYS A 64 5.48 12.20 6.39
N VAL A 65 5.50 10.88 6.60
CA VAL A 65 4.31 10.07 6.79
C VAL A 65 4.31 9.40 8.16
N GLU A 66 3.14 9.28 8.77
CA GLU A 66 2.98 8.55 10.01
C GLU A 66 2.73 7.07 9.68
N ARG A 67 3.59 6.20 10.22
CA ARG A 67 3.48 4.74 10.13
C ARG A 67 3.08 4.20 11.49
N PRO A 68 1.80 3.83 11.69
CA PRO A 68 1.33 3.35 12.98
C PRO A 68 1.94 1.98 13.31
N ASN A 69 2.24 1.79 14.59
CA ASN A 69 2.66 0.49 15.10
C ASN A 69 1.44 -0.29 15.62
N PHE A 70 1.21 -1.46 15.06
CA PHE A 70 0.09 -2.33 15.44
C PHE A 70 0.45 -3.39 16.51
N ASN A 71 1.74 -3.53 16.87
CA ASN A 71 2.21 -4.43 17.93
C ASN A 71 1.76 -5.90 17.78
N ASN A 72 1.74 -6.42 16.55
CA ASN A 72 1.25 -7.77 16.25
C ASN A 72 -0.19 -8.01 16.73
N THR A 73 -1.06 -7.06 16.49
CA THR A 73 -2.43 -7.06 17.00
C THR A 73 -3.40 -7.61 15.96
N ASP A 74 -4.40 -8.35 16.42
CA ASP A 74 -5.57 -8.71 15.64
C ASP A 74 -6.43 -7.49 15.38
N THR A 75 -6.93 -7.37 14.15
CA THR A 75 -7.66 -6.19 13.69
C THR A 75 -8.82 -6.57 12.79
N TYR A 76 -9.80 -5.66 12.73
CA TYR A 76 -10.76 -5.58 11.64
C TYR A 76 -10.36 -4.44 10.70
N ILE A 77 -10.34 -4.72 9.41
CA ILE A 77 -10.07 -3.74 8.36
C ILE A 77 -11.40 -3.44 7.65
N THR A 78 -11.77 -2.17 7.58
CA THR A 78 -13.01 -1.74 6.93
C THR A 78 -12.68 -0.82 5.77
N SER A 79 -13.17 -1.13 4.57
CA SER A 79 -13.04 -0.25 3.40
C SER A 79 -13.89 1.02 3.58
N ILE A 80 -13.30 2.19 3.34
CA ILE A 80 -14.01 3.47 3.36
C ILE A 80 -14.98 3.57 2.17
N ALA A 81 -14.66 2.95 1.03
CA ALA A 81 -15.45 3.04 -0.19
C ALA A 81 -16.90 2.53 -0.04
N ASN A 82 -17.10 1.45 0.74
CA ASN A 82 -18.42 0.83 0.90
C ASN A 82 -18.81 0.58 2.36
N ASN A 83 -17.98 0.98 3.31
CA ASN A 83 -18.13 0.74 4.73
C ASN A 83 -18.33 -0.75 5.10
N LYS A 84 -17.71 -1.65 4.35
CA LYS A 84 -17.75 -3.09 4.60
C LYS A 84 -16.43 -3.57 5.18
N VAL A 85 -16.55 -4.55 6.09
CA VAL A 85 -15.38 -5.22 6.67
C VAL A 85 -14.78 -6.17 5.66
N VAL A 86 -13.45 -6.17 5.63
CA VAL A 86 -12.62 -7.05 4.82
C VAL A 86 -12.73 -8.48 5.32
N CYS A 87 -12.93 -9.42 4.43
CA CYS A 87 -13.10 -10.85 4.71
C CYS A 87 -12.14 -11.68 3.88
N ALA A 88 -11.47 -12.64 4.51
CA ALA A 88 -10.70 -13.68 3.84
C ALA A 88 -11.66 -14.81 3.39
N GLU A 89 -12.11 -14.74 2.15
CA GLU A 89 -13.14 -15.61 1.62
C GLU A 89 -12.74 -17.09 1.62
N ASN A 90 -13.75 -17.96 1.65
CA ASN A 90 -13.56 -19.41 1.64
C ASN A 90 -12.58 -19.90 2.72
N GLY A 91 -12.70 -19.35 3.95
CA GLY A 91 -11.79 -19.71 5.05
C GLY A 91 -10.34 -19.30 4.79
N GLY A 92 -10.10 -18.23 4.03
CA GLY A 92 -8.78 -17.75 3.67
C GLY A 92 -8.12 -18.47 2.48
N ASN A 93 -8.88 -19.29 1.74
CA ASN A 93 -8.35 -19.98 0.55
C ASN A 93 -8.69 -19.26 -0.77
N ASP A 94 -9.27 -18.07 -0.68
CA ASP A 94 -9.63 -17.24 -1.82
C ASP A 94 -9.19 -15.78 -1.57
N THR A 95 -9.51 -14.90 -2.52
CA THR A 95 -9.18 -13.46 -2.44
C THR A 95 -9.82 -12.80 -1.22
N ILE A 96 -9.20 -11.72 -0.78
CA ILE A 96 -9.75 -10.87 0.27
C ILE A 96 -10.74 -9.89 -0.34
N VAL A 97 -11.92 -9.75 0.28
CA VAL A 97 -13.03 -8.93 -0.22
C VAL A 97 -13.61 -8.04 0.88
N ALA A 98 -13.84 -6.78 0.61
CA ALA A 98 -14.55 -5.85 1.49
C ALA A 98 -16.07 -5.98 1.26
N ASN A 99 -16.70 -6.99 1.87
CA ASN A 99 -18.11 -7.34 1.61
C ASN A 99 -18.95 -7.65 2.86
N ARG A 100 -18.36 -7.71 4.07
CA ARG A 100 -19.10 -8.05 5.28
C ARG A 100 -19.75 -6.81 5.93
N GLY A 101 -20.98 -6.97 6.36
CA GLY A 101 -21.73 -5.92 7.10
C GLY A 101 -21.38 -5.84 8.59
N SER A 102 -20.75 -6.89 9.12
CA SER A 102 -20.33 -6.99 10.53
C SER A 102 -19.01 -7.77 10.62
N CYS A 103 -18.31 -7.60 11.73
CA CYS A 103 -17.13 -8.35 12.12
C CYS A 103 -17.47 -9.31 13.28
N GLY A 104 -16.58 -10.26 13.56
CA GLY A 104 -16.71 -11.14 14.73
C GLY A 104 -16.21 -12.56 14.53
N GLY A 105 -15.75 -12.91 13.33
CA GLY A 105 -15.22 -14.24 13.03
C GLY A 105 -13.76 -14.22 12.57
N ALA A 106 -13.19 -15.41 12.46
CA ALA A 106 -11.82 -15.58 11.99
C ALA A 106 -11.62 -15.11 10.52
N TRP A 107 -12.69 -15.10 9.72
CA TRP A 107 -12.62 -14.68 8.33
C TRP A 107 -12.45 -13.17 8.17
N GLU A 108 -12.96 -12.38 9.12
CA GLU A 108 -12.83 -10.92 9.17
C GLU A 108 -11.60 -10.46 9.95
N THR A 109 -10.99 -11.38 10.72
CA THR A 109 -9.83 -11.05 11.55
C THR A 109 -8.54 -11.14 10.77
N ILE A 110 -7.84 -10.01 10.69
CA ILE A 110 -6.51 -9.88 10.08
C ILE A 110 -5.54 -9.42 11.16
N GLN A 111 -4.55 -10.25 11.47
CA GLN A 111 -3.45 -9.86 12.35
C GLN A 111 -2.45 -9.01 11.55
N ILE A 112 -2.11 -7.84 12.07
CA ILE A 112 -1.03 -7.02 11.53
C ILE A 112 0.25 -7.35 12.27
N VAL A 113 1.19 -8.00 11.60
CA VAL A 113 2.47 -8.47 12.13
C VAL A 113 3.55 -7.47 11.76
N ASN A 114 4.24 -6.89 12.76
CA ASN A 114 5.37 -5.99 12.51
C ASN A 114 6.61 -6.79 12.15
N ASN A 115 7.27 -6.41 11.06
CA ASN A 115 8.55 -6.98 10.64
C ASN A 115 9.72 -6.16 11.20
N ASN A 116 10.91 -6.76 11.28
CA ASN A 116 12.11 -6.11 11.83
C ASN A 116 12.67 -4.99 10.93
N ASP A 117 12.18 -4.89 9.69
CA ASP A 117 12.63 -3.91 8.68
C ASP A 117 11.69 -2.70 8.55
N GLY A 118 10.78 -2.50 9.50
CA GLY A 118 9.81 -1.38 9.49
C GLY A 118 8.61 -1.61 8.57
N THR A 119 8.51 -2.77 7.93
CA THR A 119 7.32 -3.19 7.19
C THR A 119 6.34 -3.95 8.08
N VAL A 120 5.16 -4.24 7.55
CA VAL A 120 4.18 -5.12 8.20
C VAL A 120 3.81 -6.26 7.26
N SER A 121 3.30 -7.35 7.84
CA SER A 121 2.64 -8.42 7.10
C SER A 121 1.23 -8.61 7.63
N LEU A 122 0.31 -8.94 6.75
CA LEU A 122 -1.09 -9.20 7.07
C LEU A 122 -1.29 -10.71 7.17
N ARG A 123 -1.75 -11.21 8.32
CA ARG A 123 -1.98 -12.64 8.53
C ARG A 123 -3.46 -12.88 8.75
N SER A 124 -4.06 -13.73 7.93
CA SER A 124 -5.47 -14.13 8.08
C SER A 124 -5.63 -15.08 9.28
N ALA A 125 -6.55 -14.80 10.18
CA ALA A 125 -6.91 -15.71 11.26
C ALA A 125 -7.69 -16.93 10.74
N ALA A 126 -8.32 -16.84 9.57
CA ALA A 126 -9.11 -17.93 8.98
C ALA A 126 -8.26 -19.17 8.67
N ASN A 127 -7.04 -19.00 8.15
CA ASN A 127 -6.15 -20.11 7.76
C ASN A 127 -4.73 -20.00 8.32
N GLY A 128 -4.44 -18.96 9.08
CA GLY A 128 -3.11 -18.72 9.67
C GLY A 128 -2.03 -18.32 8.66
N LYS A 129 -2.39 -18.04 7.40
CA LYS A 129 -1.42 -17.69 6.34
C LYS A 129 -1.29 -16.20 6.14
N TYR A 130 -0.13 -15.80 5.61
CA TYR A 130 0.13 -14.41 5.24
C TYR A 130 -0.50 -14.06 3.90
N VAL A 131 -1.02 -12.85 3.84
CA VAL A 131 -1.59 -12.26 2.62
C VAL A 131 -0.48 -11.93 1.64
N CYS A 132 -0.60 -12.44 0.42
CA CYS A 132 0.28 -12.15 -0.71
C CYS A 132 -0.40 -11.15 -1.63
N ALA A 133 0.33 -10.14 -2.09
CA ALA A 133 -0.05 -9.39 -3.28
C ALA A 133 0.44 -10.16 -4.51
N ILE A 134 -0.47 -10.87 -5.20
CA ILE A 134 -0.11 -11.79 -6.29
C ILE A 134 0.06 -11.01 -7.59
N VAL A 135 1.28 -10.61 -7.88
CA VAL A 135 1.62 -9.77 -9.03
C VAL A 135 1.23 -10.43 -10.35
N ASP A 136 1.40 -11.75 -10.46
CA ASP A 136 1.12 -12.51 -11.68
C ASP A 136 -0.38 -12.79 -11.90
N GLU A 137 -1.21 -12.59 -10.88
CA GLU A 137 -2.66 -12.82 -10.91
C GLU A 137 -3.43 -11.52 -10.67
N HIS A 138 -3.18 -10.51 -11.51
CA HIS A 138 -3.85 -9.20 -11.47
C HIS A 138 -3.66 -8.42 -10.15
N ASN A 139 -2.59 -8.71 -9.39
CA ASN A 139 -2.26 -8.07 -8.12
C ASN A 139 -3.29 -8.30 -6.99
N GLN A 140 -4.06 -9.37 -7.04
CA GLN A 140 -5.03 -9.74 -5.99
C GLN A 140 -4.34 -10.00 -4.66
N LEU A 141 -5.04 -9.70 -3.57
CA LEU A 141 -4.61 -10.05 -2.22
C LEU A 141 -5.24 -11.39 -1.82
N VAL A 142 -4.39 -12.40 -1.55
CA VAL A 142 -4.83 -13.74 -1.15
C VAL A 142 -4.00 -14.25 0.04
N PRO A 143 -4.61 -14.76 1.13
CA PRO A 143 -3.88 -15.34 2.27
C PRO A 143 -3.39 -16.75 1.95
N ARG A 144 -2.22 -16.89 1.31
CA ARG A 144 -1.74 -18.19 0.84
C ARG A 144 -0.33 -18.59 1.31
N SER A 145 0.47 -17.67 1.81
CA SER A 145 1.86 -17.94 2.17
C SER A 145 2.05 -18.40 3.61
N GLY A 146 2.87 -19.40 3.83
CA GLY A 146 3.31 -19.83 5.15
C GLY A 146 4.50 -19.03 5.68
N SER A 147 5.12 -18.18 4.87
CA SER A 147 6.32 -17.40 5.23
C SER A 147 6.24 -15.97 4.67
N ILE A 148 7.08 -15.09 5.20
CA ILE A 148 7.12 -13.68 4.79
C ILE A 148 8.26 -13.49 3.80
N GLY A 149 7.92 -13.18 2.55
CA GLY A 149 8.81 -12.70 1.50
C GLY A 149 8.41 -11.28 1.08
N THR A 150 8.86 -10.82 -0.09
CA THR A 150 8.53 -9.48 -0.60
C THR A 150 7.03 -9.33 -0.88
N TRP A 151 6.35 -10.39 -1.32
CA TRP A 151 4.93 -10.36 -1.66
C TRP A 151 4.00 -10.26 -0.45
N GLU A 152 4.49 -10.58 0.74
CA GLU A 152 3.77 -10.52 2.01
C GLU A 152 4.12 -9.27 2.83
N LYS A 153 4.96 -8.37 2.29
CA LYS A 153 5.35 -7.14 2.97
C LYS A 153 4.56 -5.94 2.47
N PHE A 154 4.09 -5.17 3.44
CA PHE A 154 3.32 -3.95 3.21
C PHE A 154 3.86 -2.81 4.08
N ILE A 155 3.53 -1.59 3.71
CA ILE A 155 3.64 -0.40 4.56
C ILE A 155 2.22 0.12 4.79
N ILE A 156 1.87 0.39 6.04
CA ILE A 156 0.63 1.08 6.39
C ILE A 156 0.99 2.51 6.75
N GLU A 157 0.39 3.48 6.07
CA GLU A 157 0.53 4.89 6.39
C GLU A 157 -0.82 5.49 6.80
N LYS A 158 -0.79 6.40 7.78
CA LYS A 158 -1.94 7.20 8.15
C LYS A 158 -2.15 8.31 7.13
N ILE A 159 -3.32 8.38 6.54
CA ILE A 159 -3.67 9.37 5.51
C ILE A 159 -4.64 10.44 6.02
N ALA A 160 -5.48 10.09 7.01
CA ALA A 160 -6.37 11.00 7.70
C ALA A 160 -6.66 10.47 9.12
N ASP A 161 -7.50 11.15 9.88
CA ASP A 161 -7.88 10.66 11.22
C ASP A 161 -8.66 9.35 11.10
N ASN A 162 -8.15 8.28 11.76
CA ASN A 162 -8.63 6.89 11.65
C ASN A 162 -8.70 6.32 10.22
N GLU A 163 -7.98 6.91 9.26
CA GLU A 163 -7.88 6.39 7.89
C GLU A 163 -6.44 6.07 7.52
N TYR A 164 -6.27 4.94 6.87
CA TYR A 164 -4.99 4.35 6.53
C TYR A 164 -4.96 3.91 5.08
N ALA A 165 -3.81 4.02 4.44
CA ALA A 165 -3.52 3.39 3.17
C ALA A 165 -2.53 2.24 3.36
N ILE A 166 -2.67 1.19 2.56
CA ILE A 166 -1.83 -0.01 2.60
C ILE A 166 -1.06 -0.08 1.29
N TYR A 167 0.26 -0.06 1.37
CA TYR A 167 1.15 -0.07 0.20
C TYR A 167 1.86 -1.41 0.12
N SER A 168 1.78 -2.09 -1.02
CA SER A 168 2.44 -3.37 -1.28
C SER A 168 3.87 -3.17 -1.75
N LEU A 169 4.83 -3.87 -1.14
CA LEU A 169 6.22 -3.88 -1.58
C LEU A 169 6.44 -4.78 -2.80
N ALA A 170 5.52 -5.68 -3.09
CA ALA A 170 5.62 -6.60 -4.22
C ALA A 170 5.71 -5.87 -5.57
N ASN A 171 4.92 -4.81 -5.73
CA ASN A 171 4.81 -4.06 -6.99
C ASN A 171 4.85 -2.54 -6.84
N GLY A 172 4.99 -2.03 -5.61
CA GLY A 172 5.05 -0.60 -5.37
C GLY A 172 3.73 0.13 -5.60
N LYS A 173 2.59 -0.52 -5.28
CA LYS A 173 1.25 0.04 -5.46
C LYS A 173 0.43 -0.02 -4.18
N TYR A 174 -0.54 0.88 -4.08
CA TYR A 174 -1.51 0.86 -3.01
C TYR A 174 -2.56 -0.21 -3.21
N VAL A 175 -2.98 -0.80 -2.09
CA VAL A 175 -4.14 -1.69 -2.03
C VAL A 175 -5.39 -0.86 -2.20
N GLN A 176 -6.28 -1.32 -3.07
CA GLN A 176 -7.61 -0.75 -3.28
C GLN A 176 -8.69 -1.81 -3.11
N ALA A 177 -9.83 -1.44 -2.56
CA ALA A 177 -11.05 -2.23 -2.63
C ALA A 177 -11.78 -1.85 -3.92
N ASN A 178 -11.72 -2.72 -4.93
CA ASN A 178 -12.29 -2.44 -6.25
C ASN A 178 -13.81 -2.61 -6.23
N MET A 179 -14.53 -1.50 -6.23
CA MET A 179 -15.98 -1.50 -6.20
C MET A 179 -16.62 -2.03 -7.49
N ASN A 180 -15.90 -1.97 -8.61
CA ASN A 180 -16.35 -2.56 -9.87
C ASN A 180 -16.20 -4.09 -9.90
N ASP A 181 -15.47 -4.67 -8.95
CA ASP A 181 -15.31 -6.12 -8.77
C ASP A 181 -15.73 -6.57 -7.35
N GLY A 182 -16.89 -6.11 -6.92
CA GLY A 182 -17.53 -6.54 -5.68
C GLY A 182 -16.76 -6.23 -4.38
N GLY A 183 -15.78 -5.33 -4.42
CA GLY A 183 -14.97 -4.96 -3.26
C GLY A 183 -13.75 -5.87 -3.04
N LYS A 184 -13.33 -6.66 -4.03
CA LYS A 184 -12.08 -7.43 -3.96
C LYS A 184 -10.88 -6.49 -3.79
N LEU A 185 -9.89 -6.94 -3.02
CA LEU A 185 -8.68 -6.17 -2.76
C LEU A 185 -7.58 -6.48 -3.76
N TYR A 186 -7.01 -5.41 -4.32
CA TYR A 186 -5.91 -5.46 -5.29
C TYR A 186 -4.81 -4.47 -4.90
N ALA A 187 -3.54 -4.84 -5.03
CA ALA A 187 -2.43 -3.89 -5.01
C ALA A 187 -2.31 -3.25 -6.41
N GLY A 188 -3.22 -2.34 -6.75
CA GLY A 188 -3.43 -1.87 -8.12
C GLY A 188 -3.31 -0.36 -8.34
N SER A 189 -3.32 0.47 -7.29
CA SER A 189 -3.34 1.92 -7.43
C SER A 189 -1.94 2.54 -7.30
N ASP A 190 -1.59 3.47 -8.19
CA ASP A 190 -0.31 4.19 -8.13
C ASP A 190 -0.29 5.27 -7.03
N THR A 191 -1.47 5.74 -6.62
CA THR A 191 -1.64 6.81 -5.62
C THR A 191 -2.84 6.52 -4.74
N VAL A 192 -2.94 7.22 -3.61
CA VAL A 192 -4.19 7.30 -2.84
C VAL A 192 -5.03 8.40 -3.46
N ALA A 193 -5.94 8.01 -4.35
CA ALA A 193 -6.76 8.96 -5.11
C ALA A 193 -8.15 9.19 -4.49
N GLY A 194 -8.61 8.29 -3.61
CA GLY A 194 -9.93 8.39 -3.03
C GLY A 194 -10.23 7.31 -1.99
N SER A 195 -11.51 6.99 -1.85
CA SER A 195 -12.00 6.06 -0.82
C SER A 195 -11.66 4.60 -1.09
N TRP A 196 -11.30 4.24 -2.34
CA TRP A 196 -10.97 2.86 -2.68
C TRP A 196 -9.66 2.39 -2.04
N GLU A 197 -8.69 3.29 -1.87
CA GLU A 197 -7.39 3.05 -1.24
C GLU A 197 -7.38 3.32 0.26
N ALA A 198 -8.51 3.82 0.80
CA ALA A 198 -8.63 4.20 2.19
C ALA A 198 -9.34 3.12 3.02
N PHE A 199 -8.76 2.82 4.18
CA PHE A 199 -9.25 1.80 5.10
C PHE A 199 -9.27 2.34 6.52
N ARG A 200 -10.25 1.89 7.31
CA ARG A 200 -10.24 2.02 8.77
C ARG A 200 -9.69 0.72 9.36
N ILE A 201 -8.78 0.83 10.33
CA ILE A 201 -8.20 -0.32 11.02
C ILE A 201 -8.56 -0.23 12.50
N THR A 202 -9.31 -1.21 12.99
CA THR A 202 -9.77 -1.27 14.37
C THR A 202 -9.07 -2.44 15.07
N LYS A 203 -8.37 -2.17 16.16
CA LYS A 203 -7.74 -3.21 17.01
C LYS A 203 -8.82 -3.95 17.80
N ILE A 204 -8.61 -5.26 18.01
CA ILE A 204 -9.48 -6.15 18.78
C ILE A 204 -8.82 -6.43 20.13
#